data_171b3b74c8a6da3ced959536593f820c
#
_entry.id   171b3b74c8a6da3ced959536593f820c
#
_cell.length_a   1.000
_cell.length_b   1.000
_cell.length_c   1.000
_cell.angle_alpha   90.00
_cell.angle_beta   90.00
_cell.angle_gamma   90.00
#
_symmetry.space_group_name_H-M   'P 1'
#
loop_
_entity.id
_entity.type
_entity.pdbx_description
1 polymer ?
#
loop_
_entity_poly.entity_id
_entity_poly.type
_entity_poly.pdbx_seq_one_letter_code
_entity_poly.pdbx_strand_id
1 'polypeptide(L)'
;MNRDEMYLSLGVSDKVLQFGEAVLDELKPRFAGIEEIAELNQAKVIGAMQKNRVNATHFAASTGYGYDDEGRDNLERVYASAFHTEAALVRPQITCGTHALAIALSANLLPGDEMLAISGKPYDTLEEVIGLRESPCSLKEYGVSYGQVDLREDGSFDFPAIERALNDKTKLIHIQRSKGYCPRPTISVDAIGEAIAFCKKLRPDVVVMVDNCYGEFVEANEPSDFGADMIVGSLIKNPGGGLAPIGGYICGTQKCVDRCAYRLSAPGLGQEVGANLGLMPALYQGFFLAPSVVSGAVKGAVFVAACYEKLGF
;
A
#
# COMPACT_ATOMS: atom_id res chain seq x y z
N MET A 1 -5.02 -14.98 -38.96
CA MET A 1 -6.06 -14.52 -38.03
C MET A 1 -5.62 -13.19 -37.51
N ASN A 2 -6.41 -12.14 -37.78
CA ASN A 2 -6.18 -10.81 -37.23
C ASN A 2 -6.82 -10.70 -35.83
N ARG A 3 -6.67 -9.55 -35.15
CA ARG A 3 -7.20 -9.32 -33.80
C ARG A 3 -8.71 -9.51 -33.72
N ASP A 4 -9.45 -8.99 -34.66
CA ASP A 4 -10.92 -9.01 -34.68
C ASP A 4 -11.45 -10.43 -34.93
N GLU A 5 -10.85 -11.15 -35.87
CA GLU A 5 -11.12 -12.58 -36.08
C GLU A 5 -10.88 -13.41 -34.81
N MET A 6 -9.85 -13.07 -34.01
CA MET A 6 -9.59 -13.74 -32.74
C MET A 6 -10.72 -13.49 -31.74
N TYR A 7 -11.15 -12.23 -31.54
CA TYR A 7 -12.24 -11.92 -30.62
C TYR A 7 -13.56 -12.54 -31.06
N LEU A 8 -13.87 -12.51 -32.36
CA LEU A 8 -15.05 -13.20 -32.91
C LEU A 8 -15.03 -14.69 -32.65
N SER A 9 -13.86 -15.33 -32.77
CA SER A 9 -13.69 -16.77 -32.47
C SER A 9 -13.91 -17.10 -30.98
N LEU A 10 -13.73 -16.14 -30.08
CA LEU A 10 -14.01 -16.24 -28.65
C LEU A 10 -15.47 -15.91 -28.30
N GLY A 11 -16.33 -15.67 -29.30
CA GLY A 11 -17.76 -15.38 -29.11
C GLY A 11 -18.09 -13.90 -28.84
N VAL A 12 -17.12 -13.00 -28.99
CA VAL A 12 -17.37 -11.54 -28.92
C VAL A 12 -18.04 -11.12 -30.25
N SER A 13 -19.23 -10.51 -30.18
CA SER A 13 -19.93 -10.07 -31.39
C SER A 13 -19.31 -8.78 -31.97
N ASP A 14 -19.51 -8.57 -33.29
CA ASP A 14 -19.07 -7.33 -33.97
C ASP A 14 -19.56 -6.08 -33.26
N LYS A 15 -20.80 -6.07 -32.79
CA LYS A 15 -21.38 -4.93 -32.05
C LYS A 15 -20.60 -4.61 -30.77
N VAL A 16 -20.20 -5.64 -30.01
CA VAL A 16 -19.41 -5.48 -28.78
C VAL A 16 -18.00 -5.00 -29.09
N LEU A 17 -17.39 -5.54 -30.16
CA LEU A 17 -16.07 -5.10 -30.63
C LEU A 17 -16.07 -3.61 -30.99
N GLN A 18 -16.98 -3.18 -31.87
CA GLN A 18 -17.10 -1.79 -32.28
C GLN A 18 -17.37 -0.85 -31.13
N PHE A 19 -18.22 -1.25 -30.16
CA PHE A 19 -18.48 -0.48 -28.94
C PHE A 19 -17.20 -0.33 -28.11
N GLY A 20 -16.49 -1.43 -27.84
CA GLY A 20 -15.25 -1.40 -27.06
C GLY A 20 -14.16 -0.55 -27.72
N GLU A 21 -14.02 -0.62 -29.04
CA GLU A 21 -13.05 0.20 -29.80
C GLU A 21 -13.38 1.69 -29.71
N ALA A 22 -14.65 2.07 -29.85
CA ALA A 22 -15.06 3.45 -29.69
C ALA A 22 -14.75 3.98 -28.27
N VAL A 23 -14.97 3.18 -27.24
CA VAL A 23 -14.60 3.55 -25.86
C VAL A 23 -13.08 3.69 -25.71
N LEU A 24 -12.31 2.75 -26.27
CA LEU A 24 -10.83 2.82 -26.21
C LEU A 24 -10.29 4.07 -26.90
N ASP A 25 -10.87 4.45 -28.06
CA ASP A 25 -10.45 5.65 -28.78
C ASP A 25 -10.64 6.93 -27.95
N GLU A 26 -11.75 7.04 -27.23
CA GLU A 26 -12.01 8.17 -26.34
C GLU A 26 -11.07 8.19 -25.12
N LEU A 27 -10.63 7.02 -24.65
CA LEU A 27 -9.76 6.91 -23.49
C LEU A 27 -8.27 7.09 -23.78
N LYS A 28 -7.85 7.21 -25.05
CA LYS A 28 -6.43 7.38 -25.43
C LYS A 28 -5.70 8.47 -24.64
N PRO A 29 -6.25 9.70 -24.44
CA PRO A 29 -5.55 10.72 -23.66
C PRO A 29 -5.37 10.34 -22.20
N ARG A 30 -6.37 9.67 -21.59
CA ARG A 30 -6.29 9.21 -20.22
C ARG A 30 -5.28 8.07 -20.06
N PHE A 31 -5.22 7.18 -21.03
CA PHE A 31 -4.24 6.08 -21.03
C PHE A 31 -2.81 6.60 -21.18
N ALA A 32 -2.59 7.63 -22.00
CA ALA A 32 -1.29 8.28 -22.12
C ALA A 32 -0.81 8.83 -20.77
N GLY A 33 -1.66 9.50 -20.00
CA GLY A 33 -1.30 9.96 -18.65
C GLY A 33 -0.99 8.80 -17.67
N ILE A 34 -1.72 7.68 -17.76
CA ILE A 34 -1.41 6.48 -16.95
C ILE A 34 -0.05 5.88 -17.35
N GLU A 35 0.30 5.90 -18.63
CA GLU A 35 1.59 5.43 -19.14
C GLU A 35 2.75 6.30 -18.69
N GLU A 36 2.59 7.63 -18.68
CA GLU A 36 3.59 8.57 -18.15
C GLU A 36 3.86 8.30 -16.65
N ILE A 37 2.81 8.08 -15.86
CA ILE A 37 2.95 7.72 -14.43
C ILE A 37 3.69 6.38 -14.29
N ALA A 38 3.35 5.39 -15.12
CA ALA A 38 4.02 4.09 -15.10
C ALA A 38 5.51 4.20 -15.45
N GLU A 39 5.87 5.03 -16.43
CA GLU A 39 7.27 5.29 -16.81
C GLU A 39 8.05 5.91 -15.65
N LEU A 40 7.49 6.94 -14.98
CA LEU A 40 8.09 7.56 -13.82
C LEU A 40 8.31 6.55 -12.68
N ASN A 41 7.31 5.76 -12.36
CA ASN A 41 7.41 4.73 -11.33
C ASN A 41 8.39 3.62 -11.71
N GLN A 42 8.44 3.23 -12.99
CA GLN A 42 9.43 2.26 -13.47
C GLN A 42 10.85 2.81 -13.31
N ALA A 43 11.08 4.08 -13.62
CA ALA A 43 12.36 4.72 -13.42
C ALA A 43 12.76 4.78 -11.93
N LYS A 44 11.80 5.04 -11.01
CA LYS A 44 12.06 4.97 -9.56
C LYS A 44 12.50 3.57 -9.11
N VAL A 45 11.79 2.54 -9.55
CA VAL A 45 12.14 1.15 -9.20
C VAL A 45 13.50 0.75 -9.77
N ILE A 46 13.79 1.06 -11.04
CA ILE A 46 15.10 0.81 -11.66
C ILE A 46 16.20 1.57 -10.89
N GLY A 47 16.00 2.84 -10.60
CA GLY A 47 16.94 3.65 -9.84
C GLY A 47 17.22 3.10 -8.43
N ALA A 48 16.16 2.62 -7.74
CA ALA A 48 16.29 1.97 -6.44
C ALA A 48 17.11 0.67 -6.52
N MET A 49 16.86 -0.16 -7.53
CA MET A 49 17.62 -1.39 -7.75
C MET A 49 19.09 -1.12 -8.10
N GLN A 50 19.37 -0.12 -8.94
CA GLN A 50 20.74 0.30 -9.29
C GLN A 50 21.48 0.87 -8.08
N LYS A 51 20.84 1.77 -7.32
CA LYS A 51 21.40 2.35 -6.08
C LYS A 51 21.82 1.27 -5.09
N ASN A 52 21.02 0.24 -4.95
CA ASN A 52 21.25 -0.88 -4.04
C ASN A 52 21.98 -2.05 -4.71
N ARG A 53 22.52 -1.88 -5.93
CA ARG A 53 23.40 -2.82 -6.63
C ARG A 53 22.80 -4.23 -6.71
N VAL A 54 21.50 -4.34 -7.00
CA VAL A 54 20.82 -5.65 -7.15
C VAL A 54 21.59 -6.53 -8.15
N ASN A 55 21.91 -7.75 -7.74
CA ASN A 55 22.65 -8.71 -8.54
C ASN A 55 22.25 -10.16 -8.19
N ALA A 56 22.82 -11.13 -8.86
CA ALA A 56 22.45 -12.53 -8.75
C ALA A 56 22.61 -13.12 -7.33
N THR A 57 23.50 -12.60 -6.49
CA THR A 57 23.69 -13.09 -5.11
C THR A 57 22.46 -12.86 -4.25
N HIS A 58 21.73 -11.76 -4.51
CA HIS A 58 20.49 -11.43 -3.78
C HIS A 58 19.32 -12.38 -4.08
N PHE A 59 19.47 -13.28 -5.05
CA PHE A 59 18.44 -14.27 -5.38
C PHE A 59 18.68 -15.63 -4.70
N ALA A 60 19.77 -15.75 -3.93
CA ALA A 60 20.07 -16.96 -3.20
C ALA A 60 19.01 -17.26 -2.13
N ALA A 61 18.67 -18.54 -2.00
CA ALA A 61 17.74 -19.00 -0.98
C ALA A 61 18.45 -19.09 0.39
N SER A 62 17.73 -18.69 1.45
CA SER A 62 18.13 -18.91 2.83
C SER A 62 17.07 -19.74 3.57
N THR A 63 17.50 -20.46 4.59
CA THR A 63 16.66 -21.27 5.47
C THR A 63 17.07 -21.10 6.94
N GLY A 64 16.34 -21.69 7.87
CA GLY A 64 16.64 -21.59 9.29
C GLY A 64 16.38 -20.19 9.83
N TYR A 65 17.29 -19.65 10.59
CA TYR A 65 17.16 -18.31 11.18
C TYR A 65 17.25 -17.18 10.15
N GLY A 66 17.98 -17.39 9.05
CA GLY A 66 18.18 -16.37 8.02
C GLY A 66 19.02 -15.19 8.49
N TYR A 67 20.00 -15.42 9.39
CA TYR A 67 21.00 -14.39 9.70
C TYR A 67 21.79 -14.02 8.46
N ASP A 68 22.11 -12.74 8.30
CA ASP A 68 22.89 -12.21 7.17
C ASP A 68 22.29 -12.56 5.79
N ASP A 69 20.97 -12.60 5.70
CA ASP A 69 20.25 -12.82 4.41
C ASP A 69 20.37 -11.59 3.53
N GLU A 70 21.44 -11.54 2.70
CA GLU A 70 21.72 -10.42 1.81
C GLU A 70 20.57 -10.10 0.85
N GLY A 71 19.86 -11.12 0.37
CA GLY A 71 18.73 -10.94 -0.56
C GLY A 71 17.58 -10.21 0.09
N ARG A 72 17.19 -10.65 1.27
CA ARG A 72 16.15 -10.04 2.09
C ARG A 72 16.53 -8.60 2.48
N ASP A 73 17.69 -8.41 3.05
CA ASP A 73 18.14 -7.11 3.54
C ASP A 73 18.29 -6.10 2.42
N ASN A 74 18.76 -6.56 1.25
CA ASN A 74 18.84 -5.68 0.08
C ASN A 74 17.47 -5.34 -0.52
N LEU A 75 16.50 -6.28 -0.51
CA LEU A 75 15.13 -6.01 -0.95
C LEU A 75 14.49 -4.90 -0.10
N GLU A 76 14.70 -4.92 1.21
CA GLU A 76 14.23 -3.87 2.13
C GLU A 76 14.84 -2.52 1.78
N ARG A 77 16.16 -2.46 1.49
CA ARG A 77 16.81 -1.22 1.01
C ARG A 77 16.27 -0.74 -0.34
N VAL A 78 15.93 -1.66 -1.25
CA VAL A 78 15.31 -1.31 -2.54
C VAL A 78 13.93 -0.68 -2.33
N TYR A 79 13.08 -1.27 -1.48
CA TYR A 79 11.78 -0.70 -1.14
C TYR A 79 11.90 0.67 -0.47
N ALA A 80 12.77 0.80 0.54
CA ALA A 80 13.03 2.08 1.18
C ALA A 80 13.47 3.16 0.18
N SER A 81 14.36 2.79 -0.75
CA SER A 81 14.83 3.71 -1.80
C SER A 81 13.74 4.09 -2.81
N ALA A 82 12.89 3.15 -3.22
CA ALA A 82 11.82 3.40 -4.20
C ALA A 82 10.68 4.23 -3.62
N PHE A 83 10.36 4.03 -2.34
CA PHE A 83 9.31 4.75 -1.63
C PHE A 83 9.82 5.94 -0.80
N HIS A 84 11.10 6.31 -0.97
CA HIS A 84 11.76 7.46 -0.32
C HIS A 84 11.58 7.48 1.21
N THR A 85 11.75 6.31 1.84
CA THR A 85 11.68 6.14 3.29
C THR A 85 13.06 5.86 3.90
N GLU A 86 13.19 6.02 5.23
CA GLU A 86 14.44 5.74 5.94
C GLU A 86 14.74 4.24 6.00
N ALA A 87 13.68 3.43 6.18
CA ALA A 87 13.77 1.98 6.32
C ALA A 87 12.54 1.29 5.72
N ALA A 88 12.67 -0.02 5.53
CA ALA A 88 11.57 -0.90 5.16
C ALA A 88 11.68 -2.26 5.84
N LEU A 89 10.53 -2.91 6.03
CA LEU A 89 10.38 -4.30 6.42
C LEU A 89 9.57 -5.00 5.34
N VAL A 90 10.20 -5.87 4.55
CA VAL A 90 9.60 -6.54 3.39
C VAL A 90 9.77 -8.04 3.53
N ARG A 91 8.72 -8.72 3.97
CA ARG A 91 8.86 -10.09 4.48
C ARG A 91 7.77 -11.05 3.99
N PRO A 92 8.16 -12.26 3.56
CA PRO A 92 7.19 -13.34 3.35
C PRO A 92 6.52 -13.81 4.66
N GLN A 93 7.15 -13.60 5.82
CA GLN A 93 6.58 -13.90 7.13
C GLN A 93 5.41 -12.97 7.52
N ILE A 94 5.26 -11.85 6.86
CA ILE A 94 4.05 -11.02 6.95
C ILE A 94 3.00 -11.64 6.03
N THR A 95 2.08 -12.41 6.56
CA THR A 95 1.22 -13.32 5.80
C THR A 95 0.23 -12.63 4.85
N CYS A 96 -0.13 -11.38 5.12
CA CYS A 96 -1.09 -10.60 4.30
C CYS A 96 -1.06 -9.11 4.68
N GLY A 97 -1.81 -8.28 3.95
CA GLY A 97 -1.93 -6.85 4.25
C GLY A 97 -2.49 -6.56 5.65
N THR A 98 -3.53 -7.29 6.08
CA THR A 98 -4.08 -7.14 7.43
C THR A 98 -3.03 -7.45 8.50
N HIS A 99 -2.17 -8.45 8.30
CA HIS A 99 -1.07 -8.75 9.21
C HIS A 99 -0.02 -7.62 9.23
N ALA A 100 0.32 -7.04 8.07
CA ALA A 100 1.21 -5.88 8.01
C ALA A 100 0.66 -4.69 8.81
N LEU A 101 -0.63 -4.39 8.64
CA LEU A 101 -1.32 -3.33 9.38
C LEU A 101 -1.38 -3.63 10.89
N ALA A 102 -1.69 -4.87 11.27
CA ALA A 102 -1.74 -5.28 12.67
C ALA A 102 -0.36 -5.15 13.36
N ILE A 103 0.73 -5.52 12.66
CA ILE A 103 2.10 -5.31 13.13
C ILE A 103 2.38 -3.82 13.31
N ALA A 104 2.11 -3.00 12.29
CA ALA A 104 2.39 -1.57 12.30
C ALA A 104 1.65 -0.85 13.44
N LEU A 105 0.37 -1.17 13.63
CA LEU A 105 -0.43 -0.63 14.72
C LEU A 105 0.06 -1.08 16.09
N SER A 106 0.16 -2.40 16.31
CA SER A 106 0.54 -2.96 17.61
C SER A 106 1.99 -2.70 18.02
N ALA A 107 2.86 -2.37 17.06
CA ALA A 107 4.24 -1.95 17.32
C ALA A 107 4.33 -0.49 17.77
N ASN A 108 3.47 0.38 17.26
CA ASN A 108 3.56 1.82 17.43
C ASN A 108 2.51 2.41 18.39
N LEU A 109 1.66 1.57 18.98
CA LEU A 109 0.69 1.92 19.99
C LEU A 109 0.94 1.13 21.28
N LEU A 110 0.84 1.80 22.42
CA LEU A 110 1.01 1.22 23.75
C LEU A 110 -0.33 1.28 24.53
N PRO A 111 -0.50 0.49 25.60
CA PRO A 111 -1.67 0.62 26.47
C PRO A 111 -1.86 2.05 26.96
N GLY A 112 -3.06 2.59 26.78
CA GLY A 112 -3.42 3.96 27.09
C GLY A 112 -3.34 4.94 25.90
N ASP A 113 -2.69 4.55 24.80
CA ASP A 113 -2.66 5.35 23.56
C ASP A 113 -4.00 5.28 22.80
N GLU A 114 -4.15 6.20 21.85
CA GLU A 114 -5.29 6.25 20.94
C GLU A 114 -4.82 6.18 19.49
N MET A 115 -5.49 5.35 18.70
CA MET A 115 -5.49 5.36 17.23
C MET A 115 -6.66 6.23 16.76
N LEU A 116 -6.40 7.24 15.93
CA LEU A 116 -7.42 8.07 15.29
C LEU A 116 -7.45 7.79 13.78
N ALA A 117 -8.54 7.19 13.29
CA ALA A 117 -8.78 7.04 11.86
C ALA A 117 -9.44 8.31 11.31
N ILE A 118 -8.82 8.96 10.30
CA ILE A 118 -9.30 10.23 9.75
C ILE A 118 -9.86 10.13 8.33
N SER A 119 -9.91 8.94 7.77
CA SER A 119 -10.52 8.64 6.47
C SER A 119 -11.81 7.83 6.59
N GLY A 120 -12.47 7.93 7.74
CA GLY A 120 -13.61 7.11 8.09
C GLY A 120 -13.22 5.74 8.65
N LYS A 121 -14.20 4.84 8.69
CA LYS A 121 -14.03 3.49 9.23
C LYS A 121 -13.01 2.71 8.39
N PRO A 122 -12.02 2.06 9.02
CA PRO A 122 -11.08 1.20 8.31
C PRO A 122 -11.73 0.00 7.66
N TYR A 123 -10.98 -0.65 6.74
CA TYR A 123 -11.40 -1.86 6.06
C TYR A 123 -11.85 -2.95 7.05
N ASP A 124 -12.81 -3.78 6.65
CA ASP A 124 -13.53 -4.71 7.53
C ASP A 124 -12.62 -5.68 8.31
N THR A 125 -11.55 -6.20 7.68
CA THR A 125 -10.61 -7.09 8.36
C THR A 125 -9.78 -6.41 9.45
N LEU A 126 -9.73 -5.08 9.47
CA LEU A 126 -9.05 -4.32 10.50
C LEU A 126 -9.94 -4.04 11.71
N GLU A 127 -11.26 -4.18 11.55
CA GLU A 127 -12.20 -3.96 12.67
C GLU A 127 -11.94 -4.87 13.87
N GLU A 128 -11.58 -6.12 13.61
CA GLU A 128 -11.26 -7.10 14.66
C GLU A 128 -9.87 -6.82 15.25
N VAL A 129 -8.89 -6.43 14.44
CA VAL A 129 -7.56 -6.02 14.92
C VAL A 129 -7.67 -4.84 15.90
N ILE A 130 -8.53 -3.87 15.58
CA ILE A 130 -8.76 -2.69 16.43
C ILE A 130 -9.62 -3.05 17.65
N GLY A 131 -10.58 -3.96 17.49
CA GLY A 131 -11.59 -4.32 18.49
C GLY A 131 -12.89 -3.54 18.33
N LEU A 132 -13.21 -3.06 17.12
CA LEU A 132 -14.53 -2.53 16.77
C LEU A 132 -15.57 -3.65 16.69
N ARG A 133 -15.16 -4.81 16.20
CA ARG A 133 -15.83 -6.10 16.43
C ARG A 133 -15.05 -6.83 17.51
N GLU A 134 -15.75 -7.46 18.44
CA GLU A 134 -15.14 -8.18 19.55
C GLU A 134 -14.26 -9.31 19.03
N SER A 135 -13.00 -9.27 19.40
CA SER A 135 -12.00 -10.28 19.04
C SER A 135 -10.91 -10.37 20.10
N PRO A 136 -10.48 -11.57 20.46
CA PRO A 136 -9.32 -11.77 21.32
C PRO A 136 -8.06 -11.17 20.68
N CYS A 137 -7.14 -10.69 21.51
CA CYS A 137 -5.88 -10.09 21.06
C CYS A 137 -6.02 -8.80 20.24
N SER A 138 -7.19 -8.15 20.30
CA SER A 138 -7.40 -6.85 19.66
C SER A 138 -6.65 -5.72 20.39
N LEU A 139 -6.40 -4.61 19.67
CA LEU A 139 -5.79 -3.42 20.30
C LEU A 139 -6.59 -2.92 21.50
N LYS A 140 -7.93 -2.98 21.43
CA LYS A 140 -8.83 -2.63 22.53
C LYS A 140 -8.59 -3.49 23.76
N GLU A 141 -8.41 -4.80 23.60
CA GLU A 141 -8.10 -5.72 24.72
C GLU A 141 -6.76 -5.37 25.37
N TYR A 142 -5.80 -4.87 24.59
CA TYR A 142 -4.51 -4.39 25.09
C TYR A 142 -4.54 -2.92 25.59
N GLY A 143 -5.73 -2.33 25.72
CA GLY A 143 -5.90 -1.02 26.32
C GLY A 143 -5.61 0.16 25.38
N VAL A 144 -5.61 -0.06 24.07
CA VAL A 144 -5.55 1.01 23.07
C VAL A 144 -6.96 1.47 22.72
N SER A 145 -7.19 2.77 22.72
CA SER A 145 -8.48 3.37 22.33
C SER A 145 -8.51 3.70 20.83
N TYR A 146 -9.72 3.80 20.30
CA TYR A 146 -9.99 4.14 18.91
C TYR A 146 -10.88 5.36 18.79
N GLY A 147 -10.48 6.30 17.94
CA GLY A 147 -11.28 7.42 17.48
C GLY A 147 -11.48 7.39 15.97
N GLN A 148 -12.53 8.04 15.49
CA GLN A 148 -12.84 8.11 14.06
C GLN A 148 -13.36 9.48 13.68
N VAL A 149 -12.89 9.97 12.54
CA VAL A 149 -13.43 11.12 11.82
C VAL A 149 -13.76 10.64 10.41
N ASP A 150 -15.01 10.80 10.00
CA ASP A 150 -15.44 10.47 8.65
C ASP A 150 -15.03 11.56 7.66
N LEU A 151 -14.87 11.18 6.40
CA LEU A 151 -14.74 12.13 5.30
C LEU A 151 -16.06 12.91 5.14
N ARG A 152 -15.98 14.10 4.57
CA ARG A 152 -17.16 14.86 4.16
C ARG A 152 -17.89 14.15 3.00
N GLU A 153 -19.09 14.59 2.69
CA GLU A 153 -19.90 14.03 1.60
C GLU A 153 -19.20 14.09 0.22
N ASP A 154 -18.36 15.10 0.01
CA ASP A 154 -17.56 15.25 -1.20
C ASP A 154 -16.28 14.38 -1.22
N GLY A 155 -16.03 13.61 -0.17
CA GLY A 155 -14.86 12.75 -0.01
C GLY A 155 -13.62 13.47 0.52
N SER A 156 -13.69 14.76 0.85
CA SER A 156 -12.59 15.52 1.45
C SER A 156 -12.45 15.27 2.95
N PHE A 157 -11.25 15.53 3.51
CA PHE A 157 -11.03 15.45 4.95
C PHE A 157 -11.76 16.55 5.70
N ASP A 158 -12.38 16.22 6.83
CA ASP A 158 -13.00 17.19 7.75
C ASP A 158 -11.95 17.71 8.75
N PHE A 159 -11.11 18.66 8.32
CA PHE A 159 -10.06 19.23 9.15
C PHE A 159 -10.55 19.79 10.49
N PRO A 160 -11.67 20.54 10.58
CA PRO A 160 -12.23 20.96 11.86
C PRO A 160 -12.63 19.81 12.79
N ALA A 161 -13.16 18.72 12.25
CA ALA A 161 -13.49 17.55 13.05
C ALA A 161 -12.22 16.80 13.51
N ILE A 162 -11.21 16.68 12.65
CA ILE A 162 -9.90 16.12 12.99
C ILE A 162 -9.26 16.91 14.14
N GLU A 163 -9.24 18.24 14.07
CA GLU A 163 -8.68 19.09 15.14
C GLU A 163 -9.38 18.85 16.48
N ARG A 164 -10.72 18.75 16.49
CA ARG A 164 -11.48 18.46 17.71
C ARG A 164 -11.26 17.06 18.26
N ALA A 165 -10.98 16.08 17.40
CA ALA A 165 -10.77 14.70 17.80
C ALA A 165 -9.36 14.44 18.34
N LEU A 166 -8.36 15.19 17.86
CA LEU A 166 -6.99 15.09 18.33
C LEU A 166 -6.87 15.43 19.82
N ASN A 167 -6.24 14.55 20.57
CA ASN A 167 -6.04 14.71 22.00
C ASN A 167 -4.68 14.15 22.44
N ASP A 168 -4.34 14.25 23.73
CA ASP A 168 -3.03 13.87 24.27
C ASP A 168 -2.75 12.36 24.17
N LYS A 169 -3.79 11.54 24.08
CA LYS A 169 -3.67 10.08 23.90
C LYS A 169 -3.48 9.69 22.44
N THR A 170 -3.83 10.56 21.49
CA THR A 170 -3.68 10.28 20.07
C THR A 170 -2.20 10.19 19.73
N LYS A 171 -1.72 8.96 19.47
CA LYS A 171 -0.32 8.67 19.12
C LYS A 171 -0.16 8.22 17.69
N LEU A 172 -1.23 7.74 17.05
CA LEU A 172 -1.21 7.29 15.68
C LEU A 172 -2.46 7.76 14.92
N ILE A 173 -2.24 8.42 13.79
CA ILE A 173 -3.25 8.74 12.78
C ILE A 173 -3.24 7.62 11.74
N HIS A 174 -4.40 7.08 11.45
CA HIS A 174 -4.60 6.10 10.39
C HIS A 174 -5.35 6.72 9.21
N ILE A 175 -4.79 6.55 8.02
CA ILE A 175 -5.43 6.94 6.75
C ILE A 175 -5.51 5.69 5.87
N GLN A 176 -6.72 5.33 5.42
CA GLN A 176 -6.91 4.31 4.41
C GLN A 176 -7.09 4.99 3.05
N ARG A 177 -6.12 4.79 2.14
CA ARG A 177 -6.12 5.42 0.82
C ARG A 177 -7.23 4.85 -0.07
N SER A 178 -7.35 3.53 -0.14
CA SER A 178 -8.35 2.88 -0.96
C SER A 178 -9.77 3.10 -0.42
N LYS A 179 -10.75 3.13 -1.31
CA LYS A 179 -12.17 3.21 -0.90
C LYS A 179 -12.69 1.92 -0.26
N GLY A 180 -11.99 0.81 -0.43
CA GLY A 180 -12.53 -0.50 -0.06
C GLY A 180 -13.84 -0.77 -0.79
N TYR A 181 -14.87 -1.15 -0.06
CA TYR A 181 -16.24 -1.33 -0.58
C TYR A 181 -17.13 -0.09 -0.40
N CYS A 182 -16.61 1.01 0.14
CA CYS A 182 -17.38 2.22 0.37
C CYS A 182 -17.65 2.98 -0.93
N PRO A 183 -18.83 3.60 -1.11
CA PRO A 183 -19.17 4.40 -2.28
C PRO A 183 -18.56 5.82 -2.19
N ARG A 184 -17.25 5.91 -1.97
CA ARG A 184 -16.50 7.17 -1.92
C ARG A 184 -15.38 7.19 -2.96
N PRO A 185 -14.86 8.33 -3.37
CA PRO A 185 -13.64 8.39 -4.17
C PRO A 185 -12.44 7.78 -3.44
N THR A 186 -11.45 7.29 -4.18
CA THR A 186 -10.12 7.01 -3.67
C THR A 186 -9.45 8.33 -3.30
N ILE A 187 -8.73 8.37 -2.19
CA ILE A 187 -8.05 9.58 -1.73
C ILE A 187 -6.74 9.73 -2.51
N SER A 188 -6.53 10.88 -3.13
CA SER A 188 -5.28 11.20 -3.83
C SER A 188 -4.11 11.38 -2.85
N VAL A 189 -2.90 11.20 -3.36
CA VAL A 189 -1.69 11.41 -2.55
C VAL A 189 -1.56 12.86 -2.10
N ASP A 190 -1.95 13.83 -2.93
CA ASP A 190 -1.95 15.24 -2.57
C ASP A 190 -2.90 15.53 -1.39
N ALA A 191 -4.13 15.02 -1.43
CA ALA A 191 -5.08 15.17 -0.32
C ALA A 191 -4.56 14.50 0.97
N ILE A 192 -3.91 13.33 0.86
CA ILE A 192 -3.25 12.69 1.99
C ILE A 192 -2.13 13.59 2.53
N GLY A 193 -1.33 14.21 1.65
CA GLY A 193 -0.27 15.14 2.00
C GLY A 193 -0.77 16.34 2.80
N GLU A 194 -1.88 16.94 2.36
CA GLU A 194 -2.54 18.02 3.10
C GLU A 194 -2.98 17.58 4.51
N ALA A 195 -3.57 16.39 4.63
CA ALA A 195 -3.99 15.83 5.91
C ALA A 195 -2.80 15.55 6.84
N ILE A 196 -1.70 15.01 6.30
CA ILE A 196 -0.46 14.79 7.05
C ILE A 196 0.08 16.11 7.58
N ALA A 197 0.24 17.12 6.71
CA ALA A 197 0.75 18.42 7.08
C ALA A 197 -0.12 19.10 8.17
N PHE A 198 -1.45 18.98 8.04
CA PHE A 198 -2.39 19.49 9.04
C PHE A 198 -2.22 18.80 10.40
N CYS A 199 -2.22 17.47 10.43
CA CYS A 199 -2.05 16.71 11.67
C CYS A 199 -0.69 16.97 12.33
N LYS A 200 0.38 16.99 11.56
CA LYS A 200 1.75 17.25 12.06
C LYS A 200 1.92 18.68 12.58
N LYS A 201 1.22 19.65 12.02
CA LYS A 201 1.20 21.03 12.54
C LYS A 201 0.56 21.10 13.94
N LEU A 202 -0.49 20.33 14.18
CA LEU A 202 -1.18 20.29 15.48
C LEU A 202 -0.44 19.38 16.49
N ARG A 203 0.06 18.26 16.04
CA ARG A 203 0.75 17.24 16.84
C ARG A 203 1.99 16.74 16.11
N PRO A 204 3.15 17.42 16.25
CA PRO A 204 4.38 17.05 15.56
C PRO A 204 4.90 15.63 15.89
N ASP A 205 4.55 15.12 17.06
CA ASP A 205 4.96 13.83 17.60
C ASP A 205 4.05 12.65 17.18
N VAL A 206 2.87 12.93 16.59
CA VAL A 206 1.95 11.90 16.18
C VAL A 206 2.51 11.11 14.99
N VAL A 207 2.40 9.79 15.04
CA VAL A 207 2.75 8.90 13.91
C VAL A 207 1.62 8.92 12.88
N VAL A 208 1.91 9.20 11.62
CA VAL A 208 0.94 9.07 10.53
C VAL A 208 1.23 7.82 9.74
N MET A 209 0.30 6.87 9.78
CA MET A 209 0.33 5.61 9.05
C MET A 209 -0.70 5.61 7.93
N VAL A 210 -0.29 5.28 6.72
CA VAL A 210 -1.18 5.13 5.56
C VAL A 210 -1.26 3.66 5.17
N ASP A 211 -2.48 3.10 5.20
CA ASP A 211 -2.79 1.87 4.47
C ASP A 211 -2.80 2.21 2.97
N ASN A 212 -1.70 1.85 2.31
CA ASN A 212 -1.45 2.18 0.92
C ASN A 212 -1.91 1.09 -0.06
N CYS A 213 -2.58 0.05 0.43
CA CYS A 213 -3.08 -1.05 -0.40
C CYS A 213 -3.86 -0.55 -1.61
N TYR A 214 -3.48 -1.04 -2.80
CA TYR A 214 -3.97 -0.64 -4.13
C TYR A 214 -3.60 0.78 -4.55
N GLY A 215 -2.82 1.53 -3.76
CA GLY A 215 -2.36 2.87 -4.11
C GLY A 215 -0.98 2.90 -4.75
N GLU A 216 -0.15 1.90 -4.46
CA GLU A 216 1.24 1.87 -4.90
C GLU A 216 1.34 1.96 -6.43
N PHE A 217 2.17 2.85 -6.91
CA PHE A 217 2.43 3.10 -8.34
C PHE A 217 1.22 3.60 -9.16
N VAL A 218 0.11 3.96 -8.53
CA VAL A 218 -1.07 4.54 -9.21
C VAL A 218 -0.88 6.03 -9.51
N GLU A 219 -0.13 6.73 -8.68
CA GLU A 219 0.24 8.13 -8.84
C GLU A 219 1.78 8.28 -8.90
N ALA A 220 2.27 9.44 -9.30
CA ALA A 220 3.71 9.70 -9.43
C ALA A 220 4.43 9.71 -8.07
N ASN A 221 3.74 10.13 -7.02
CA ASN A 221 4.23 10.18 -5.66
C ASN A 221 3.52 9.16 -4.77
N GLU A 222 4.15 8.84 -3.65
CA GLU A 222 3.58 8.02 -2.58
C GLU A 222 3.33 8.87 -1.33
N PRO A 223 2.47 8.44 -0.38
CA PRO A 223 2.23 9.21 0.84
C PRO A 223 3.50 9.48 1.68
N SER A 224 4.53 8.67 1.54
CA SER A 224 5.85 8.87 2.14
C SER A 224 6.56 10.13 1.63
N ASP A 225 6.33 10.52 0.37
CA ASP A 225 6.87 11.75 -0.22
C ASP A 225 6.30 13.01 0.45
N PHE A 226 5.16 12.88 1.13
CA PHE A 226 4.46 13.95 1.85
C PHE A 226 4.57 13.83 3.38
N GLY A 227 5.48 12.98 3.88
CA GLY A 227 5.80 12.89 5.29
C GLY A 227 4.96 11.90 6.11
N ALA A 228 4.34 10.91 5.46
CA ALA A 228 3.81 9.76 6.19
C ALA A 228 4.96 9.05 6.92
N ASP A 229 4.78 8.77 8.23
CA ASP A 229 5.79 8.05 9.02
C ASP A 229 5.85 6.57 8.65
N MET A 230 4.74 6.02 8.16
CA MET A 230 4.66 4.66 7.62
C MET A 230 3.68 4.58 6.46
N ILE A 231 4.06 3.85 5.42
CA ILE A 231 3.17 3.29 4.41
C ILE A 231 3.20 1.77 4.54
N VAL A 232 2.03 1.17 4.51
CA VAL A 232 1.87 -0.26 4.82
C VAL A 232 1.01 -0.92 3.76
N GLY A 233 1.37 -2.13 3.36
CA GLY A 233 0.58 -2.85 2.36
C GLY A 233 0.96 -4.32 2.18
N SER A 234 0.42 -4.91 1.14
CA SER A 234 0.54 -6.32 0.83
C SER A 234 1.36 -6.56 -0.44
N LEU A 235 2.28 -7.54 -0.39
CA LEU A 235 3.05 -7.92 -1.57
C LEU A 235 2.23 -8.67 -2.63
N ILE A 236 1.10 -9.30 -2.25
CA ILE A 236 0.23 -9.97 -3.21
C ILE A 236 -0.67 -9.00 -4.02
N LYS A 237 -0.53 -7.69 -3.77
CA LYS A 237 -1.21 -6.60 -4.47
C LYS A 237 -0.22 -5.88 -5.41
N ASN A 238 -0.37 -4.57 -5.54
CA ASN A 238 0.41 -3.76 -6.48
C ASN A 238 1.92 -4.02 -6.44
N PRO A 239 2.61 -3.96 -5.29
CA PRO A 239 4.07 -4.05 -5.28
C PRO A 239 4.63 -5.42 -5.71
N GLY A 240 3.81 -6.45 -5.63
CA GLY A 240 4.22 -7.79 -6.03
C GLY A 240 4.13 -8.06 -7.52
N GLY A 241 3.57 -7.16 -8.33
CA GLY A 241 3.53 -7.26 -9.78
C GLY A 241 2.92 -8.56 -10.31
N GLY A 242 1.99 -9.17 -9.55
CA GLY A 242 1.37 -10.45 -9.86
C GLY A 242 2.25 -11.68 -9.65
N LEU A 243 3.48 -11.53 -9.15
CA LEU A 243 4.43 -12.64 -8.94
C LEU A 243 4.68 -12.99 -7.48
N ALA A 244 4.54 -12.04 -6.56
CA ALA A 244 4.74 -12.30 -5.15
C ALA A 244 3.65 -13.26 -4.62
N PRO A 245 4.00 -14.46 -4.13
CA PRO A 245 3.02 -15.45 -3.71
C PRO A 245 2.46 -15.17 -2.32
N ILE A 246 3.16 -14.37 -1.52
CA ILE A 246 2.86 -14.04 -0.12
C ILE A 246 3.65 -12.80 0.29
N GLY A 247 3.31 -12.23 1.42
CA GLY A 247 4.11 -11.21 2.07
C GLY A 247 3.41 -9.88 2.25
N GLY A 248 4.06 -9.03 3.03
CA GLY A 248 3.67 -7.66 3.27
C GLY A 248 4.89 -6.75 3.37
N TYR A 249 4.65 -5.45 3.31
CA TYR A 249 5.66 -4.45 3.50
C TYR A 249 5.22 -3.37 4.48
N ILE A 250 6.18 -2.80 5.19
CA ILE A 250 6.07 -1.61 6.03
C ILE A 250 7.29 -0.75 5.69
N CYS A 251 7.07 0.40 5.05
CA CYS A 251 8.13 1.36 4.75
C CYS A 251 7.88 2.64 5.55
N GLY A 252 8.92 3.25 6.10
CA GLY A 252 8.73 4.45 6.91
C GLY A 252 9.99 4.94 7.59
N THR A 253 9.81 5.67 8.71
CA THR A 253 10.90 6.10 9.56
C THR A 253 11.60 4.91 10.19
N GLN A 254 12.92 4.99 10.39
CA GLN A 254 13.71 3.93 11.01
C GLN A 254 13.08 3.49 12.33
N LYS A 255 12.71 4.45 13.17
CA LYS A 255 12.08 4.18 14.48
C LYS A 255 10.83 3.32 14.38
N CYS A 256 9.93 3.65 13.44
CA CYS A 256 8.67 2.92 13.27
C CYS A 256 8.91 1.50 12.73
N VAL A 257 9.82 1.38 11.76
CA VAL A 257 10.14 0.10 11.13
C VAL A 257 10.85 -0.84 12.11
N ASP A 258 11.79 -0.35 12.92
CA ASP A 258 12.46 -1.15 13.97
C ASP A 258 11.46 -1.73 14.96
N ARG A 259 10.50 -0.93 15.41
CA ARG A 259 9.43 -1.40 16.29
C ARG A 259 8.58 -2.49 15.62
N CYS A 260 8.28 -2.33 14.34
CA CYS A 260 7.56 -3.33 13.56
C CYS A 260 8.36 -4.63 13.43
N ALA A 261 9.67 -4.55 13.24
CA ALA A 261 10.53 -5.72 13.17
C ALA A 261 10.58 -6.50 14.51
N TYR A 262 10.66 -5.79 15.64
CA TYR A 262 10.54 -6.41 16.97
C TYR A 262 9.17 -7.02 17.21
N ARG A 263 8.12 -6.45 16.64
CA ARG A 263 6.76 -7.02 16.78
C ARG A 263 6.54 -8.22 15.88
N LEU A 264 7.14 -8.23 14.69
CA LEU A 264 7.07 -9.36 13.77
C LEU A 264 7.83 -10.58 14.28
N SER A 265 9.03 -10.38 14.83
CA SER A 265 9.88 -11.42 15.38
C SER A 265 9.79 -11.47 16.90
N ALA A 266 10.74 -10.86 17.59
CA ALA A 266 10.75 -10.65 19.03
C ALA A 266 11.65 -9.47 19.39
N PRO A 267 11.43 -8.83 20.56
CA PRO A 267 12.39 -7.88 21.11
C PRO A 267 13.78 -8.52 21.24
N GLY A 268 14.79 -7.82 20.70
CA GLY A 268 16.17 -8.30 20.66
C GLY A 268 16.56 -9.07 19.41
N LEU A 269 15.61 -9.53 18.58
CA LEU A 269 15.88 -10.17 17.28
C LEU A 269 15.66 -9.18 16.11
N GLY A 270 14.49 -8.52 16.10
CA GLY A 270 14.20 -7.48 15.09
C GLY A 270 14.33 -7.96 13.65
N GLN A 271 15.09 -7.24 12.85
CA GLN A 271 15.31 -7.52 11.43
C GLN A 271 16.33 -8.64 11.16
N GLU A 272 17.11 -9.05 12.14
CA GLU A 272 18.21 -10.00 11.95
C GLU A 272 17.75 -11.40 11.52
N VAL A 273 16.51 -11.79 11.85
CA VAL A 273 15.96 -13.11 11.57
C VAL A 273 14.85 -13.08 10.53
N GLY A 274 14.59 -14.24 9.92
CA GLY A 274 13.56 -14.45 8.93
C GLY A 274 14.13 -14.84 7.58
N ALA A 275 14.33 -16.13 7.36
CA ALA A 275 14.84 -16.66 6.10
C ALA A 275 13.91 -16.34 4.93
N ASN A 276 14.48 -16.10 3.74
CA ASN A 276 13.74 -15.75 2.54
C ASN A 276 13.04 -16.94 1.85
N LEU A 277 13.40 -18.16 2.22
CA LEU A 277 12.79 -19.41 1.73
C LEU A 277 12.81 -19.56 0.19
N GLY A 278 13.76 -18.91 -0.50
CA GLY A 278 13.86 -18.94 -1.95
C GLY A 278 12.88 -18.05 -2.70
N LEU A 279 12.19 -17.13 -2.01
CA LEU A 279 11.18 -16.27 -2.62
C LEU A 279 11.74 -14.99 -3.26
N MET A 280 13.01 -14.67 -3.02
CA MET A 280 13.62 -13.44 -3.52
C MET A 280 13.50 -13.23 -5.04
N PRO A 281 13.68 -14.24 -5.92
CA PRO A 281 13.49 -14.04 -7.35
C PRO A 281 12.09 -13.51 -7.69
N ALA A 282 11.04 -14.08 -7.10
CA ALA A 282 9.67 -13.66 -7.34
C ALA A 282 9.38 -12.26 -6.77
N LEU A 283 9.92 -11.94 -5.59
CA LEU A 283 9.71 -10.64 -4.96
C LEU A 283 10.43 -9.51 -5.70
N TYR A 284 11.69 -9.70 -6.10
CA TYR A 284 12.43 -8.72 -6.89
C TYR A 284 11.83 -8.53 -8.28
N GLN A 285 11.55 -9.62 -8.98
CA GLN A 285 10.96 -9.55 -10.32
C GLN A 285 9.54 -8.94 -10.27
N GLY A 286 8.76 -9.31 -9.26
CA GLY A 286 7.43 -8.74 -9.05
C GLY A 286 7.50 -7.23 -8.84
N PHE A 287 8.38 -6.76 -7.97
CA PHE A 287 8.56 -5.33 -7.73
C PHE A 287 9.06 -4.58 -8.98
N PHE A 288 9.97 -5.21 -9.76
CA PHE A 288 10.44 -4.65 -11.03
C PHE A 288 9.29 -4.47 -12.03
N LEU A 289 8.38 -5.43 -12.13
CA LEU A 289 7.25 -5.40 -13.08
C LEU A 289 6.06 -4.59 -12.56
N ALA A 290 6.00 -4.31 -11.27
CA ALA A 290 4.84 -3.71 -10.61
C ALA A 290 4.30 -2.44 -11.29
N PRO A 291 5.10 -1.43 -11.67
CA PRO A 291 4.59 -0.23 -12.33
C PRO A 291 3.83 -0.54 -13.64
N SER A 292 4.34 -1.45 -14.46
CA SER A 292 3.69 -1.88 -15.71
C SER A 292 2.41 -2.66 -15.46
N VAL A 293 2.43 -3.60 -14.50
CA VAL A 293 1.25 -4.40 -14.12
C VAL A 293 0.14 -3.51 -13.55
N VAL A 294 0.49 -2.56 -12.68
CA VAL A 294 -0.45 -1.59 -12.10
C VAL A 294 -1.06 -0.70 -13.19
N SER A 295 -0.25 -0.18 -14.11
CA SER A 295 -0.74 0.60 -15.26
C SER A 295 -1.77 -0.19 -16.07
N GLY A 296 -1.49 -1.46 -16.38
CA GLY A 296 -2.43 -2.35 -17.07
C GLY A 296 -3.75 -2.52 -16.30
N ALA A 297 -3.66 -2.75 -14.99
CA ALA A 297 -4.85 -2.90 -14.14
C ALA A 297 -5.69 -1.62 -14.07
N VAL A 298 -5.05 -0.46 -13.92
CA VAL A 298 -5.73 0.85 -13.87
C VAL A 298 -6.41 1.15 -15.21
N LYS A 299 -5.72 0.92 -16.35
CA LYS A 299 -6.33 1.07 -17.69
C LYS A 299 -7.54 0.15 -17.87
N GLY A 300 -7.43 -1.10 -17.42
CA GLY A 300 -8.56 -2.05 -17.45
C GLY A 300 -9.75 -1.55 -16.63
N ALA A 301 -9.53 -1.08 -15.41
CA ALA A 301 -10.58 -0.53 -14.55
C ALA A 301 -11.25 0.71 -15.16
N VAL A 302 -10.46 1.64 -15.72
CA VAL A 302 -10.95 2.85 -16.40
C VAL A 302 -11.78 2.47 -17.62
N PHE A 303 -11.33 1.50 -18.41
CA PHE A 303 -12.07 1.01 -19.58
C PHE A 303 -13.43 0.41 -19.20
N VAL A 304 -13.44 -0.47 -18.18
CA VAL A 304 -14.69 -1.09 -17.71
C VAL A 304 -15.66 -0.03 -17.17
N ALA A 305 -15.18 0.92 -16.36
CA ALA A 305 -16.00 2.00 -15.83
C ALA A 305 -16.63 2.83 -16.96
N ALA A 306 -15.86 3.24 -17.97
CA ALA A 306 -16.36 4.00 -19.12
C ALA A 306 -17.37 3.21 -19.97
N CYS A 307 -17.18 1.89 -20.10
CA CYS A 307 -18.17 1.03 -20.78
C CYS A 307 -19.50 1.02 -20.03
N TYR A 308 -19.48 0.83 -18.71
CA TYR A 308 -20.71 0.79 -17.90
C TYR A 308 -21.41 2.16 -17.86
N GLU A 309 -20.67 3.25 -17.73
CA GLU A 309 -21.22 4.60 -17.80
C GLU A 309 -21.97 4.84 -19.11
N LYS A 310 -21.37 4.43 -20.26
CA LYS A 310 -22.06 4.54 -21.59
C LYS A 310 -23.28 3.65 -21.73
N LEU A 311 -23.36 2.59 -20.96
CA LEU A 311 -24.52 1.69 -20.93
C LEU A 311 -25.61 2.16 -19.95
N GLY A 312 -25.36 3.24 -19.19
CA GLY A 312 -26.34 3.87 -18.31
C GLY A 312 -26.37 3.31 -16.88
N PHE A 313 -25.26 2.70 -16.44
CA PHE A 313 -25.10 2.19 -15.05
C PHE A 313 -24.37 3.19 -14.16
#